data_798a93c9121b64f045f02339e26aa683
#
_entry.id   798a93c9121b64f045f02339e26aa683
#
_cell.length_a   1.000
_cell.length_b   1.000
_cell.length_c   1.000
_cell.angle_alpha   90.00
_cell.angle_beta   90.00
_cell.angle_gamma   90.00
#
_symmetry.space_group_name_H-M   'P 1'
#
loop_
_entity.id
_entity.type
_entity.pdbx_description
1 polymer ?
#
loop_
_entity_poly.entity_id
_entity_poly.type
_entity_poly.pdbx_seq_one_letter_code
_entity_poly.pdbx_strand_id
1 'polypeptide(L)'
;MEYDKNPLTPHLQIYKWQISSLLSITHRITGVINAIAISLICIWFLFTINNEKILFEDILNSFFGKFISISLCWTFSFHILNEIRHLIWDAGYGFDLKISKITGYATLILSFLLAIIIYFLGVSL
;
A
#
# COMPACT_ATOMS: atom_id res chain seq x y z
N MET A 1 -36.17 18.71 27.88
CA MET A 1 -35.72 17.68 26.94
C MET A 1 -34.25 17.39 27.21
N GLU A 2 -33.95 16.25 27.80
CA GLU A 2 -32.62 15.89 28.28
C GLU A 2 -31.86 15.18 27.16
N TYR A 3 -31.46 15.94 26.12
CA TYR A 3 -30.72 15.44 24.97
C TYR A 3 -29.20 15.27 25.23
N ASP A 4 -28.72 15.75 26.39
CA ASP A 4 -27.28 15.85 26.70
C ASP A 4 -26.63 14.54 27.19
N LYS A 5 -27.41 13.47 27.37
CA LYS A 5 -26.89 12.18 27.87
C LYS A 5 -26.72 11.10 26.80
N ASN A 6 -27.12 11.35 25.56
CA ASN A 6 -26.96 10.37 24.49
C ASN A 6 -25.53 10.41 23.92
N PRO A 7 -24.90 9.25 23.67
CA PRO A 7 -23.62 9.21 23.04
C PRO A 7 -23.70 9.86 21.65
N LEU A 8 -22.75 10.75 21.36
CA LEU A 8 -22.64 11.40 20.04
C LEU A 8 -22.36 10.33 18.99
N THR A 9 -23.18 10.30 17.94
CA THR A 9 -22.92 9.46 16.78
C THR A 9 -21.65 9.95 16.07
N PRO A 10 -20.74 9.04 15.63
CA PRO A 10 -19.51 9.44 14.94
C PRO A 10 -19.82 9.93 13.52
N HIS A 11 -20.27 11.18 13.41
CA HIS A 11 -20.33 11.86 12.10
C HIS A 11 -18.94 12.23 11.61
N LEU A 12 -18.73 12.26 10.28
CA LEU A 12 -17.44 12.62 9.65
C LEU A 12 -16.83 13.92 10.18
N GLN A 13 -17.66 14.86 10.63
CA GLN A 13 -17.23 16.14 11.21
C GLN A 13 -16.65 16.01 12.62
N ILE A 14 -17.02 14.97 13.38
CA ILE A 14 -16.64 14.75 14.78
C ILE A 14 -15.57 13.65 14.88
N TYR A 15 -15.46 12.76 13.85
CA TYR A 15 -14.53 11.66 13.83
C TYR A 15 -13.09 12.13 13.73
N LYS A 16 -12.30 11.87 14.77
CA LYS A 16 -10.84 12.10 14.74
C LYS A 16 -10.18 10.90 14.08
N TRP A 17 -9.60 11.11 12.91
CA TRP A 17 -8.87 10.10 12.17
C TRP A 17 -7.74 9.50 13.02
N GLN A 18 -7.79 8.18 13.18
CA GLN A 18 -6.71 7.44 13.82
C GLN A 18 -5.81 6.83 12.75
N ILE A 19 -4.51 6.80 13.03
CA ILE A 19 -3.52 6.21 12.09
C ILE A 19 -3.84 4.76 11.76
N SER A 20 -4.35 3.98 12.71
CA SER A 20 -4.74 2.59 12.49
C SER A 20 -5.87 2.43 11.48
N SER A 21 -6.88 3.31 11.52
CA SER A 21 -7.99 3.32 10.56
C SER A 21 -7.50 3.68 9.16
N LEU A 22 -6.63 4.68 9.05
CA LEU A 22 -6.04 5.10 7.78
C LEU A 22 -5.21 3.96 7.17
N LEU A 23 -4.36 3.31 7.95
CA LEU A 23 -3.57 2.18 7.49
C LEU A 23 -4.43 1.00 7.03
N SER A 24 -5.53 0.71 7.75
CA SER A 24 -6.45 -0.36 7.37
C SER A 24 -7.15 -0.10 6.04
N ILE A 25 -7.58 1.14 5.80
CA ILE A 25 -8.20 1.53 4.52
C ILE A 25 -7.16 1.48 3.39
N THR A 26 -5.98 2.07 3.61
CA THR A 26 -4.90 2.07 2.62
C THR A 26 -4.45 0.65 2.28
N HIS A 27 -4.37 -0.25 3.27
CA HIS A 27 -4.01 -1.65 3.04
C HIS A 27 -5.01 -2.37 2.12
N ARG A 28 -6.31 -2.14 2.30
CA ARG A 28 -7.34 -2.70 1.42
C ARG A 28 -7.25 -2.16 0.00
N ILE A 29 -7.07 -0.85 -0.14
CA ILE A 29 -6.92 -0.21 -1.45
C ILE A 29 -5.67 -0.72 -2.17
N THR A 30 -4.52 -0.76 -1.49
CA THR A 30 -3.27 -1.25 -2.08
C THR A 30 -3.35 -2.74 -2.43
N GLY A 31 -4.09 -3.55 -1.65
CA GLY A 31 -4.34 -4.95 -1.96
C GLY A 31 -5.07 -5.13 -3.30
N VAL A 32 -6.13 -4.37 -3.53
CA VAL A 32 -6.88 -4.39 -4.80
C VAL A 32 -6.00 -3.93 -5.97
N ILE A 33 -5.26 -2.83 -5.78
CA ILE A 33 -4.34 -2.30 -6.80
C ILE A 33 -3.28 -3.34 -7.16
N ASN A 34 -2.65 -3.97 -6.17
CA ASN A 34 -1.63 -4.99 -6.38
C ASN A 34 -2.19 -6.23 -7.11
N ALA A 35 -3.39 -6.69 -6.74
CA ALA A 35 -4.05 -7.82 -7.41
C ALA A 35 -4.30 -7.53 -8.90
N ILE A 36 -4.80 -6.34 -9.21
CA ILE A 36 -5.01 -5.90 -10.61
C ILE A 36 -3.67 -5.78 -11.34
N ALA A 37 -2.67 -5.15 -10.72
CA ALA A 37 -1.36 -4.96 -11.33
C ALA A 37 -0.68 -6.30 -11.65
N ILE A 38 -0.67 -7.24 -10.71
CA ILE A 38 -0.10 -8.58 -10.91
C ILE A 38 -0.84 -9.31 -12.03
N SER A 39 -2.18 -9.24 -12.07
CA SER A 39 -2.98 -9.85 -13.13
C SER A 39 -2.63 -9.30 -14.51
N LEU A 40 -2.49 -7.97 -14.62
CA LEU A 40 -2.10 -7.31 -15.87
C LEU A 40 -0.67 -7.67 -16.30
N ILE A 41 0.28 -7.75 -15.35
CA ILE A 41 1.66 -8.18 -15.63
C ILE A 41 1.68 -9.63 -16.12
N CYS A 42 0.91 -10.54 -15.51
CA CYS A 42 0.80 -11.92 -15.95
C CYS A 42 0.23 -12.02 -17.37
N ILE A 43 -0.83 -11.29 -17.67
CA ILE A 43 -1.44 -11.25 -19.01
C ILE A 43 -0.42 -10.71 -20.01
N TRP A 44 0.23 -9.60 -19.70
CA TRP A 44 1.25 -9.02 -20.56
C TRP A 44 2.40 -10.00 -20.83
N PHE A 45 2.89 -10.69 -19.80
CA PHE A 45 3.95 -11.68 -19.92
C PHE A 45 3.57 -12.82 -20.89
N LEU A 46 2.32 -13.31 -20.83
CA LEU A 46 1.80 -14.32 -21.76
C LEU A 46 1.79 -13.80 -23.22
N PHE A 47 1.43 -12.54 -23.43
CA PHE A 47 1.47 -11.94 -24.77
C PHE A 47 2.89 -11.74 -25.29
N THR A 48 3.84 -11.43 -24.42
CA THR A 48 5.23 -11.18 -24.79
C THR A 48 5.97 -12.45 -25.21
N ILE A 49 5.66 -13.58 -24.58
CA ILE A 49 6.24 -14.89 -24.96
C ILE A 49 5.95 -15.24 -26.44
N ASN A 50 4.79 -14.83 -26.95
CA ASN A 50 4.35 -15.14 -28.31
C ASN A 50 4.72 -14.10 -29.37
N ASN A 51 5.15 -12.89 -28.98
CA ASN A 51 5.43 -11.77 -29.86
C ASN A 51 6.77 -11.12 -29.52
N GLU A 52 7.69 -11.12 -30.46
CA GLU A 52 9.07 -10.59 -30.27
C GLU A 52 9.19 -9.07 -30.10
N LYS A 53 8.10 -8.30 -30.19
CA LYS A 53 8.15 -6.83 -30.08
C LYS A 53 7.60 -6.35 -28.74
N ILE A 54 8.51 -5.93 -27.89
CA ILE A 54 8.21 -5.31 -26.58
C ILE A 54 7.94 -3.82 -26.78
N LEU A 55 6.69 -3.46 -27.08
CA LEU A 55 6.21 -2.06 -27.03
C LEU A 55 6.24 -1.46 -25.61
N PHE A 56 6.62 -2.27 -24.64
CA PHE A 56 6.50 -1.94 -23.21
C PHE A 56 7.68 -1.11 -22.68
N GLU A 57 8.87 -1.26 -23.26
CA GLU A 57 10.05 -0.49 -22.86
C GLU A 57 9.84 1.00 -23.06
N ASP A 58 9.27 1.39 -24.20
CA ASP A 58 8.99 2.79 -24.50
C ASP A 58 7.96 3.39 -23.54
N ILE A 59 6.94 2.59 -23.17
CA ILE A 59 5.91 3.01 -22.21
C ILE A 59 6.50 3.17 -20.83
N LEU A 60 7.30 2.21 -20.36
CA LEU A 60 7.94 2.25 -19.04
C LEU A 60 8.97 3.39 -18.91
N ASN A 61 9.67 3.70 -19.99
CA ASN A 61 10.64 4.80 -20.02
C ASN A 61 10.00 6.19 -20.10
N SER A 62 8.72 6.26 -20.45
CA SER A 62 7.94 7.48 -20.44
C SER A 62 7.81 8.04 -19.00
N PHE A 63 7.58 9.35 -18.88
CA PHE A 63 7.34 10.00 -17.59
C PHE A 63 6.18 9.32 -16.80
N PHE A 64 5.07 9.05 -17.48
CA PHE A 64 3.91 8.37 -16.87
C PHE A 64 4.24 6.94 -16.47
N GLY A 65 5.00 6.20 -17.29
CA GLY A 65 5.42 4.84 -16.98
C GLY A 65 6.28 4.79 -15.72
N LYS A 66 7.25 5.69 -15.58
CA LYS A 66 8.09 5.81 -14.38
C LYS A 66 7.25 6.14 -13.14
N PHE A 67 6.30 7.08 -13.25
CA PHE A 67 5.41 7.44 -12.15
C PHE A 67 4.55 6.24 -11.70
N ILE A 68 3.97 5.51 -12.65
CA ILE A 68 3.18 4.30 -12.37
C ILE A 68 4.05 3.23 -11.71
N SER A 69 5.27 2.99 -12.23
CA SER A 69 6.19 1.99 -11.68
C SER A 69 6.58 2.30 -10.23
N ILE A 70 6.93 3.55 -9.92
CA ILE A 70 7.25 3.99 -8.55
C ILE A 70 6.02 3.82 -7.65
N SER A 71 4.83 4.20 -8.13
CA SER A 71 3.59 4.05 -7.37
C SER A 71 3.27 2.59 -7.06
N LEU A 72 3.47 1.69 -8.02
CA LEU A 72 3.29 0.24 -7.81
C LEU A 72 4.33 -0.33 -6.84
N CYS A 73 5.60 0.08 -6.94
CA CYS A 73 6.61 -0.30 -5.96
C CYS A 73 6.21 0.13 -4.54
N TRP A 74 5.62 1.34 -4.40
CA TRP A 74 5.16 1.80 -3.10
C TRP A 74 3.94 1.02 -2.59
N THR A 75 2.93 0.77 -3.41
CA THR A 75 1.75 -0.01 -3.00
C THR A 75 2.13 -1.42 -2.57
N PHE A 76 3.05 -2.05 -3.27
CA PHE A 76 3.56 -3.38 -2.95
C PHE A 76 4.36 -3.37 -1.63
N SER A 77 5.29 -2.43 -1.47
CA SER A 77 6.10 -2.29 -0.27
C SER A 77 5.24 -2.00 0.97
N PHE A 78 4.27 -1.09 0.84
CA PHE A 78 3.34 -0.77 1.92
C PHE A 78 2.49 -1.98 2.30
N HIS A 79 1.97 -2.70 1.30
CA HIS A 79 1.13 -3.87 1.53
C HIS A 79 1.87 -4.95 2.32
N ILE A 80 3.10 -5.31 1.91
CA ILE A 80 3.93 -6.29 2.60
C ILE A 80 4.24 -5.86 4.04
N LEU A 81 4.69 -4.63 4.25
CA LEU A 81 5.06 -4.17 5.59
C LEU A 81 3.86 -4.11 6.53
N ASN A 82 2.68 -3.74 6.01
CA ASN A 82 1.49 -3.73 6.83
C ASN A 82 0.96 -5.15 7.11
N GLU A 83 1.16 -6.08 6.19
CA GLU A 83 0.86 -7.51 6.41
C GLU A 83 1.74 -8.10 7.50
N ILE A 84 3.04 -7.82 7.49
CA ILE A 84 3.95 -8.22 8.58
C ILE A 84 3.47 -7.66 9.93
N ARG A 85 2.98 -6.43 9.95
CA ARG A 85 2.40 -5.82 11.15
C ARG A 85 1.16 -6.58 11.65
N HIS A 86 0.28 -7.00 10.74
CA HIS A 86 -0.88 -7.83 11.08
C HIS A 86 -0.47 -9.21 11.63
N LEU A 87 0.52 -9.85 11.03
CA LEU A 87 1.07 -11.12 11.52
C LEU A 87 1.65 -11.00 12.94
N ILE A 88 2.28 -9.87 13.28
CA ILE A 88 2.77 -9.60 14.64
C ILE A 88 1.61 -9.50 15.63
N TRP A 89 0.50 -8.87 15.24
CA TRP A 89 -0.70 -8.82 16.04
C TRP A 89 -1.35 -10.19 16.22
N ASP A 90 -1.43 -10.98 15.16
CA ASP A 90 -1.98 -12.35 15.22
C ASP A 90 -1.14 -13.24 16.15
N ALA A 91 0.17 -12.98 16.26
CA ALA A 91 1.04 -13.62 17.24
C ALA A 91 0.85 -13.10 18.70
N GLY A 92 -0.04 -12.14 18.91
CA GLY A 92 -0.38 -11.63 20.25
C GLY A 92 0.48 -10.45 20.74
N TYR A 93 1.29 -9.83 19.87
CA TYR A 93 2.20 -8.74 20.24
C TYR A 93 1.75 -7.39 19.68
N GLY A 94 2.05 -6.32 20.43
CA GLY A 94 1.94 -4.95 19.90
C GLY A 94 0.55 -4.32 19.93
N PHE A 95 -0.40 -4.83 20.71
CA PHE A 95 -1.76 -4.29 20.84
C PHE A 95 -1.85 -2.97 21.62
N ASP A 96 -0.80 -2.56 22.32
CA ASP A 96 -0.80 -1.29 23.02
C ASP A 96 -1.00 -0.13 22.03
N LEU A 97 -1.90 0.80 22.36
CA LEU A 97 -2.25 1.96 21.52
C LEU A 97 -1.03 2.82 21.14
N LYS A 98 -0.06 2.95 22.05
CA LYS A 98 1.19 3.68 21.76
C LYS A 98 2.06 2.94 20.75
N ILE A 99 2.23 1.64 20.94
CA ILE A 99 3.01 0.77 20.05
C ILE A 99 2.34 0.72 18.68
N SER A 100 1.01 0.54 18.62
CA SER A 100 0.25 0.52 17.38
C SER A 100 0.39 1.83 16.57
N LYS A 101 0.45 3.00 17.23
CA LYS A 101 0.70 4.28 16.56
C LYS A 101 2.13 4.36 16.01
N ILE A 102 3.13 4.00 16.80
CA ILE A 102 4.54 4.07 16.41
C ILE A 102 4.82 3.13 15.25
N THR A 103 4.37 1.88 15.35
CA THR A 103 4.52 0.89 14.26
C THR A 103 3.80 1.33 12.99
N GLY A 104 2.64 1.99 13.11
CA GLY A 104 1.91 2.55 11.98
C GLY A 104 2.70 3.63 11.22
N TYR A 105 3.29 4.58 11.92
CA TYR A 105 4.15 5.59 11.30
C TYR A 105 5.43 4.96 10.73
N ALA A 106 6.03 3.99 11.43
CA ALA A 106 7.19 3.27 10.94
C ALA A 106 6.87 2.54 9.62
N THR A 107 5.73 1.87 9.52
CA THR A 107 5.27 1.21 8.28
C THR A 107 5.17 2.18 7.12
N LEU A 108 4.62 3.38 7.33
CA LEU A 108 4.53 4.40 6.28
C LEU A 108 5.92 4.85 5.81
N ILE A 109 6.80 5.21 6.72
CA ILE A 109 8.15 5.70 6.38
C ILE A 109 8.96 4.60 5.69
N LEU A 110 8.99 3.40 6.26
CA LEU A 110 9.73 2.27 5.71
C LEU A 110 9.20 1.85 4.32
N SER A 111 7.89 1.97 4.07
CA SER A 111 7.32 1.64 2.77
C SER A 111 7.83 2.56 1.66
N PHE A 112 8.01 3.85 1.92
CA PHE A 112 8.61 4.77 0.95
C PHE A 112 10.08 4.46 0.70
N LEU A 113 10.87 4.18 1.74
CA LEU A 113 12.27 3.81 1.59
C LEU A 113 12.42 2.51 0.79
N LEU A 114 11.63 1.50 1.13
CA LEU A 114 11.66 0.22 0.44
C LEU A 114 11.23 0.34 -1.03
N ALA A 115 10.22 1.15 -1.32
CA ALA A 115 9.77 1.42 -2.69
C ALA A 115 10.88 2.04 -3.55
N ILE A 116 11.62 3.00 -3.00
CA ILE A 116 12.75 3.63 -3.68
C ILE A 116 13.85 2.59 -3.96
N ILE A 117 14.19 1.77 -2.98
CA ILE A 117 15.20 0.71 -3.14
C ILE A 117 14.78 -0.28 -4.24
N ILE A 118 13.54 -0.77 -4.20
CA ILE A 118 13.02 -1.73 -5.19
C ILE A 118 13.04 -1.11 -6.60
N TYR A 119 12.61 0.15 -6.73
CA TYR A 119 12.61 0.83 -8.01
C TYR A 119 14.02 0.97 -8.60
N PHE A 120 14.99 1.42 -7.81
CA PHE A 120 16.37 1.54 -8.27
C PHE A 120 17.02 0.19 -8.60
N LEU A 121 16.76 -0.84 -7.81
CA LEU A 121 17.20 -2.21 -8.13
C LEU A 121 16.60 -2.70 -9.45
N GLY A 122 15.30 -2.46 -9.69
CA GLY A 122 14.66 -2.84 -10.94
C GLY A 122 15.18 -2.10 -12.18
N VAL A 123 15.61 -0.85 -12.02
CA VAL A 123 16.21 -0.07 -13.13
C VAL A 123 17.67 -0.43 -13.38
N SER A 124 18.37 -0.96 -12.36
CA SER A 124 19.80 -1.34 -12.47
C SER A 124 20.03 -2.73 -13.04
N LEU A 125 19.00 -3.58 -13.11
CA LEU A 125 19.00 -4.92 -13.72
C LEU A 125 18.70 -4.86 -15.19
#